data_b5e236abd33796ba09aa2f3f0fa8cf62
#
_entry.id   b5e236abd33796ba09aa2f3f0fa8cf62
#
_cell.length_a   1.000
_cell.length_b   1.000
_cell.length_c   1.000
_cell.angle_alpha   90.00
_cell.angle_beta   90.00
_cell.angle_gamma   90.00
#
_symmetry.space_group_name_H-M   'P 1'
#
loop_
_entity.id
_entity.type
_entity.pdbx_description
1 polymer ?
#
loop_
_entity_poly.entity_id
_entity_poly.type
_entity_poly.pdbx_seq_one_letter_code
_entity_poly.pdbx_strand_id
1 'polypeptide(L)'
;MRTNLGLSPDPIGNWEVIRGKTQGITPGFVIRDALDAVYVIKFDPPDWQEMATGAEIISTKIFHLAGYNCPENHLTSLDPDRITVSPQAKFVDSLGVKRPMTRDDVLKLLEPMPRQPDGTIRVIASRFLSGDIKGHFDYVGWRKDDPNDLVRHEHRRVLRGLRPLAAWTLHNDIRSLNNLETYVTDGDGRKYLMHYLIDFGATLGSASLFPNRIYEGHEYILDGDEIAKSFVTLGIYRRPYEGKKPTMTPATGYFESELFQPGSWKPNFPNPAFQNATDRDNYWGAKIVMAFTDELIDQIVSEARYSRAEDAAHMAQVLRERRDKVGRHWFARVNPADRFRIGLDGERDEVLEFDDLAVVGKLAETGSTRYRYRLRQGQEAARWQELAAPAIPLGPPPAVPGGSPVPVTVEIQSRRGSGGWSSTTRVELLRDASTRIMGISR
;
A
#
# COMPACT_ATOMS: atom_id res chain seq x y z
N MET A 1 -3.56 -17.86 2.74
CA MET A 1 -2.46 -17.31 1.93
C MET A 1 -1.26 -17.06 2.85
N ARG A 2 -0.12 -17.74 2.66
CA ARG A 2 1.05 -17.52 3.51
C ARG A 2 1.78 -16.28 3.01
N THR A 3 1.62 -15.16 3.70
CA THR A 3 2.35 -13.93 3.42
C THR A 3 3.77 -13.93 4.01
N ASN A 4 4.05 -14.86 4.91
CA ASN A 4 5.38 -15.12 5.46
C ASN A 4 5.79 -16.53 5.02
N LEU A 5 6.82 -16.63 4.21
CA LEU A 5 7.41 -17.90 3.75
C LEU A 5 8.51 -18.40 4.70
N GLY A 6 8.97 -17.53 5.62
CA GLY A 6 9.98 -17.83 6.61
C GLY A 6 9.40 -18.33 7.93
N LEU A 7 10.29 -18.88 8.76
CA LEU A 7 9.96 -19.25 10.13
C LEU A 7 9.92 -17.99 11.01
N SER A 8 8.96 -17.92 11.93
CA SER A 8 9.04 -16.94 13.04
C SER A 8 10.27 -17.28 13.90
N PRO A 9 10.77 -16.32 14.71
CA PRO A 9 11.82 -16.64 15.66
C PRO A 9 11.44 -17.86 16.50
N ASP A 10 12.44 -18.70 16.81
CA ASP A 10 12.21 -19.88 17.65
C ASP A 10 11.55 -19.47 18.98
N PRO A 11 10.32 -19.91 19.27
CA PRO A 11 9.61 -19.51 20.47
C PRO A 11 10.14 -20.23 21.73
N ILE A 12 10.97 -21.26 21.57
CA ILE A 12 11.44 -22.12 22.65
C ILE A 12 12.90 -21.83 23.01
N GLY A 13 13.74 -21.47 22.05
CA GLY A 13 15.15 -21.19 22.23
C GLY A 13 15.46 -19.85 22.87
N ASN A 14 16.72 -19.66 23.26
CA ASN A 14 17.19 -18.36 23.70
C ASN A 14 17.42 -17.44 22.51
N TRP A 15 17.12 -16.16 22.71
CA TRP A 15 17.42 -15.11 21.73
C TRP A 15 18.68 -14.37 22.16
N GLU A 16 19.71 -14.40 21.33
CA GLU A 16 20.95 -13.67 21.55
C GLU A 16 20.84 -12.26 20.95
N VAL A 17 20.90 -11.22 21.76
CA VAL A 17 21.01 -9.83 21.30
C VAL A 17 22.39 -9.63 20.73
N ILE A 18 22.47 -9.37 19.43
CA ILE A 18 23.74 -9.19 18.70
C ILE A 18 24.07 -7.71 18.43
N ARG A 19 23.07 -6.82 18.54
CA ARG A 19 23.24 -5.38 18.33
C ARG A 19 22.06 -4.58 18.86
N GLY A 20 22.32 -3.43 19.51
CA GLY A 20 21.29 -2.43 19.77
C GLY A 20 20.81 -1.79 18.47
N LYS A 21 19.54 -1.35 18.41
CA LYS A 21 19.02 -0.60 17.27
C LYS A 21 19.71 0.77 17.21
N THR A 22 20.26 1.11 16.05
CA THR A 22 21.06 2.33 15.85
C THR A 22 20.33 3.41 15.05
N GLN A 23 19.15 3.09 14.50
CA GLN A 23 18.35 4.01 13.67
C GLN A 23 16.88 3.94 14.04
N GLY A 24 16.18 5.06 13.87
CA GLY A 24 14.75 5.21 14.18
C GLY A 24 14.46 5.53 15.64
N ILE A 25 13.29 6.09 15.90
CA ILE A 25 12.87 6.64 17.21
C ILE A 25 12.41 5.51 18.16
N THR A 26 11.86 4.42 17.62
CA THR A 26 11.32 3.31 18.40
C THR A 26 12.45 2.50 19.04
N PRO A 27 12.38 2.19 20.35
CA PRO A 27 13.31 1.27 20.99
C PRO A 27 13.33 -0.09 20.30
N GLY A 28 14.47 -0.76 20.32
CA GLY A 28 14.61 -2.08 19.70
C GLY A 28 16.04 -2.60 19.72
N PHE A 29 16.21 -3.82 19.31
CA PHE A 29 17.51 -4.46 19.14
C PHE A 29 17.43 -5.53 18.05
N VAL A 30 18.58 -6.02 17.65
CA VAL A 30 18.70 -7.13 16.71
C VAL A 30 19.06 -8.39 17.47
N ILE A 31 18.30 -9.45 17.22
CA ILE A 31 18.55 -10.77 17.81
C ILE A 31 19.03 -11.76 16.75
N ARG A 32 19.67 -12.80 17.24
CA ARG A 32 19.84 -14.09 16.59
C ARG A 32 19.08 -15.13 17.40
N ASP A 33 18.23 -15.93 16.78
CA ASP A 33 17.50 -17.00 17.44
C ASP A 33 18.34 -18.29 17.49
N ALA A 34 17.79 -19.34 18.11
CA ALA A 34 18.47 -20.61 18.25
C ALA A 34 18.65 -21.36 16.90
N LEU A 35 17.99 -20.93 15.84
CA LEU A 35 18.12 -21.46 14.49
C LEU A 35 19.06 -20.62 13.60
N ASP A 36 19.84 -19.72 14.22
CA ASP A 36 20.78 -18.79 13.56
C ASP A 36 20.11 -17.74 12.64
N ALA A 37 18.79 -17.56 12.75
CA ALA A 37 18.07 -16.54 12.01
C ALA A 37 18.12 -15.19 12.73
N VAL A 38 18.26 -14.10 11.96
CA VAL A 38 18.44 -12.74 12.50
C VAL A 38 17.15 -11.93 12.31
N TYR A 39 16.74 -11.23 13.38
CA TYR A 39 15.54 -10.41 13.40
C TYR A 39 15.79 -9.06 14.05
N VAL A 40 15.12 -8.03 13.55
CA VAL A 40 14.96 -6.74 14.23
C VAL A 40 13.71 -6.81 15.10
N ILE A 41 13.88 -6.60 16.40
CA ILE A 41 12.78 -6.61 17.37
C ILE A 41 12.27 -5.18 17.56
N LYS A 42 10.95 -4.99 17.42
CA LYS A 42 10.24 -3.73 17.61
C LYS A 42 9.14 -3.92 18.65
N PHE A 43 8.91 -2.89 19.47
CA PHE A 43 7.98 -2.89 20.59
C PHE A 43 6.83 -1.91 20.37
N ASP A 44 5.72 -2.14 21.07
CA ASP A 44 4.72 -1.12 21.27
C ASP A 44 5.22 -0.05 22.27
N PRO A 45 4.77 1.20 22.14
CA PRO A 45 5.00 2.21 23.16
C PRO A 45 4.34 1.81 24.51
N PRO A 46 4.93 2.19 25.67
CA PRO A 46 4.40 1.79 26.97
C PRO A 46 2.92 2.10 27.19
N ASP A 47 2.48 3.28 26.74
CA ASP A 47 1.10 3.78 26.93
C ASP A 47 0.13 3.36 25.82
N TRP A 48 0.63 2.71 24.73
CA TRP A 48 -0.14 2.43 23.52
C TRP A 48 0.11 1.00 23.04
N GLN A 49 -0.36 0.05 23.86
CA GLN A 49 -0.22 -1.38 23.58
C GLN A 49 -0.95 -1.77 22.29
N GLU A 50 -0.33 -2.68 21.52
CA GLU A 50 -0.85 -3.24 20.27
C GLU A 50 -0.94 -2.26 19.10
N MET A 51 -0.67 -0.95 19.32
CA MET A 51 -0.82 0.08 18.30
C MET A 51 0.23 -0.05 17.19
N ALA A 52 1.52 0.06 17.55
CA ALA A 52 2.60 0.01 16.55
C ALA A 52 2.80 -1.40 15.99
N THR A 53 2.71 -2.44 16.83
CA THR A 53 2.81 -3.83 16.38
C THR A 53 1.64 -4.26 15.52
N GLY A 54 0.41 -3.81 15.83
CA GLY A 54 -0.78 -4.02 15.01
C GLY A 54 -0.66 -3.34 13.65
N ALA A 55 -0.24 -2.06 13.65
CA ALA A 55 0.00 -1.31 12.42
C ALA A 55 1.06 -1.98 11.52
N GLU A 56 2.19 -2.40 12.09
CA GLU A 56 3.28 -3.04 11.38
C GLU A 56 2.83 -4.34 10.71
N ILE A 57 2.14 -5.24 11.43
CA ILE A 57 1.75 -6.55 10.87
C ILE A 57 0.67 -6.41 9.80
N ILE A 58 -0.35 -5.59 10.02
CA ILE A 58 -1.44 -5.36 9.06
C ILE A 58 -0.88 -4.73 7.78
N SER A 59 -0.13 -3.64 7.91
CA SER A 59 0.39 -2.91 6.75
C SER A 59 1.40 -3.72 5.95
N THR A 60 2.30 -4.46 6.60
CA THR A 60 3.21 -5.36 5.89
C THR A 60 2.45 -6.33 4.99
N LYS A 61 1.36 -6.94 5.50
CA LYS A 61 0.55 -7.87 4.70
C LYS A 61 -0.18 -7.15 3.56
N ILE A 62 -0.74 -5.97 3.80
CA ILE A 62 -1.37 -5.16 2.76
C ILE A 62 -0.38 -4.84 1.64
N PHE A 63 0.78 -4.28 1.96
CA PHE A 63 1.76 -3.88 0.95
C PHE A 63 2.37 -5.09 0.22
N HIS A 64 2.63 -6.20 0.92
CA HIS A 64 3.08 -7.44 0.30
C HIS A 64 2.05 -8.00 -0.70
N LEU A 65 0.77 -8.08 -0.31
CA LEU A 65 -0.31 -8.53 -1.19
C LEU A 65 -0.58 -7.56 -2.36
N ALA A 66 -0.28 -6.28 -2.16
CA ALA A 66 -0.31 -5.28 -3.24
C ALA A 66 0.87 -5.42 -4.23
N GLY A 67 1.83 -6.31 -3.99
CA GLY A 67 2.96 -6.60 -4.87
C GLY A 67 4.25 -5.84 -4.56
N TYR A 68 4.32 -5.14 -3.42
CA TYR A 68 5.55 -4.51 -2.94
C TYR A 68 6.37 -5.47 -2.09
N ASN A 69 7.69 -5.44 -2.22
CA ASN A 69 8.54 -6.22 -1.33
C ASN A 69 8.58 -5.56 0.05
N CYS A 70 8.37 -6.38 1.07
CA CYS A 70 8.40 -6.00 2.48
C CYS A 70 9.22 -7.04 3.26
N PRO A 71 9.81 -6.69 4.39
CA PRO A 71 10.39 -7.69 5.30
C PRO A 71 9.33 -8.68 5.76
N GLU A 72 9.74 -9.90 6.07
CA GLU A 72 8.88 -10.86 6.76
C GLU A 72 8.74 -10.43 8.21
N ASN A 73 7.58 -9.93 8.57
CA ASN A 73 7.23 -9.49 9.92
C ASN A 73 6.39 -10.55 10.62
N HIS A 74 6.80 -10.91 11.83
CA HIS A 74 6.12 -11.88 12.68
C HIS A 74 5.71 -11.22 13.98
N LEU A 75 4.41 -11.32 14.32
CA LEU A 75 3.93 -10.97 15.64
C LEU A 75 4.19 -12.13 16.58
N THR A 76 4.98 -11.90 17.62
CA THR A 76 5.43 -12.93 18.58
C THR A 76 5.56 -12.37 19.99
N SER A 77 5.96 -13.20 20.95
CA SER A 77 6.21 -12.83 22.33
C SER A 77 7.68 -13.01 22.67
N LEU A 78 8.25 -12.02 23.34
CA LEU A 78 9.62 -12.04 23.86
C LEU A 78 9.58 -12.37 25.35
N ASP A 79 10.29 -13.41 25.73
CA ASP A 79 10.51 -13.78 27.14
C ASP A 79 11.83 -13.15 27.61
N PRO A 80 11.82 -12.18 28.55
CA PRO A 80 13.04 -11.53 29.03
C PRO A 80 14.02 -12.44 29.73
N ASP A 81 13.55 -13.57 30.28
CA ASP A 81 14.42 -14.51 30.96
C ASP A 81 15.27 -15.36 29.99
N ARG A 82 14.81 -15.42 28.73
CA ARG A 82 15.49 -16.14 27.64
C ARG A 82 16.39 -15.27 26.79
N ILE A 83 16.61 -14.01 27.20
CA ILE A 83 17.50 -13.09 26.48
C ILE A 83 18.93 -13.28 26.98
N THR A 84 19.83 -13.50 26.03
CA THR A 84 21.29 -13.41 26.20
C THR A 84 21.85 -12.26 25.37
N VAL A 85 23.08 -11.83 25.68
CA VAL A 85 23.72 -10.73 24.96
C VAL A 85 25.06 -11.22 24.43
N SER A 86 25.28 -11.05 23.13
CA SER A 86 26.52 -11.41 22.49
C SER A 86 27.69 -10.59 23.04
N PRO A 87 28.85 -11.18 23.28
CA PRO A 87 30.06 -10.42 23.68
C PRO A 87 30.46 -9.34 22.67
N GLN A 88 30.07 -9.50 21.41
CA GLN A 88 30.34 -8.53 20.33
C GLN A 88 29.26 -7.46 20.21
N ALA A 89 28.15 -7.58 20.94
CA ALA A 89 27.05 -6.61 20.88
C ALA A 89 27.51 -5.24 21.37
N LYS A 90 27.16 -4.20 20.60
CA LYS A 90 27.47 -2.80 20.92
C LYS A 90 26.19 -2.00 21.14
N PHE A 91 26.26 -1.14 22.12
CA PHE A 91 25.23 -0.17 22.46
C PHE A 91 25.76 1.24 22.15
N VAL A 92 24.90 2.08 21.60
CA VAL A 92 25.18 3.51 21.43
C VAL A 92 24.36 4.24 22.51
N ASP A 93 25.05 4.90 23.43
CA ASP A 93 24.37 5.64 24.50
C ASP A 93 23.77 6.97 24.01
N SER A 94 23.09 7.69 24.90
CA SER A 94 22.46 8.99 24.61
C SER A 94 23.45 10.07 24.17
N LEU A 95 24.73 9.89 24.42
CA LEU A 95 25.81 10.79 24.02
C LEU A 95 26.46 10.36 22.69
N GLY A 96 25.99 9.29 22.06
CA GLY A 96 26.53 8.74 20.82
C GLY A 96 27.78 7.88 21.00
N VAL A 97 28.17 7.56 22.23
CA VAL A 97 29.36 6.74 22.53
C VAL A 97 29.04 5.26 22.35
N LYS A 98 29.87 4.57 21.56
CA LYS A 98 29.77 3.13 21.37
C LYS A 98 30.48 2.38 22.49
N ARG A 99 29.79 1.51 23.20
CA ARG A 99 30.35 0.61 24.21
C ARG A 99 29.78 -0.81 24.07
N PRO A 100 30.42 -1.82 24.73
CA PRO A 100 29.82 -3.13 24.83
C PRO A 100 28.41 -3.05 25.44
N MET A 101 27.50 -3.84 24.89
CA MET A 101 26.13 -3.96 25.40
C MET A 101 26.08 -5.00 26.50
N THR A 102 25.40 -4.72 27.60
CA THR A 102 25.23 -5.61 28.72
C THR A 102 23.81 -6.13 28.80
N ARG A 103 23.57 -7.21 29.57
CA ARG A 103 22.22 -7.69 29.85
C ARG A 103 21.39 -6.63 30.57
N ASP A 104 21.99 -5.85 31.46
CA ASP A 104 21.32 -4.77 32.17
C ASP A 104 20.81 -3.67 31.21
N ASP A 105 21.53 -3.38 30.13
CA ASP A 105 21.09 -2.44 29.10
C ASP A 105 19.82 -2.95 28.43
N VAL A 106 19.76 -4.24 28.12
CA VAL A 106 18.57 -4.86 27.52
C VAL A 106 17.41 -4.83 28.51
N LEU A 107 17.64 -5.21 29.78
CA LEU A 107 16.59 -5.22 30.79
C LEU A 107 16.03 -3.81 31.06
N LYS A 108 16.89 -2.79 31.11
CA LYS A 108 16.46 -1.38 31.23
C LYS A 108 15.61 -0.93 30.05
N LEU A 109 15.93 -1.41 28.82
CA LEU A 109 15.12 -1.12 27.64
C LEU A 109 13.77 -1.83 27.70
N LEU A 110 13.71 -3.03 28.28
CA LEU A 110 12.49 -3.81 28.43
C LEU A 110 11.64 -3.41 29.63
N GLU A 111 12.20 -2.72 30.63
CA GLU A 111 11.52 -2.33 31.87
C GLU A 111 10.20 -1.56 31.63
N PRO A 112 10.14 -0.52 30.76
CA PRO A 112 8.90 0.20 30.50
C PRO A 112 7.94 -0.53 29.58
N MET A 113 8.32 -1.66 28.98
CA MET A 113 7.50 -2.35 27.97
C MET A 113 6.34 -3.08 28.63
N PRO A 114 5.13 -2.97 28.03
CA PRO A 114 3.94 -3.66 28.54
C PRO A 114 4.13 -5.17 28.59
N ARG A 115 3.77 -5.79 29.70
CA ARG A 115 3.81 -7.22 29.91
C ARG A 115 2.48 -7.87 29.60
N GLN A 116 2.52 -9.01 28.92
CA GLN A 116 1.37 -9.90 28.79
C GLN A 116 1.11 -10.65 30.12
N PRO A 117 -0.05 -11.28 30.32
CA PRO A 117 -0.36 -12.00 31.56
C PRO A 117 0.63 -13.10 31.94
N ASP A 118 1.32 -13.67 30.94
CA ASP A 118 2.37 -14.69 31.13
C ASP A 118 3.76 -14.11 31.39
N GLY A 119 3.89 -12.78 31.54
CA GLY A 119 5.15 -12.09 31.77
C GLY A 119 5.96 -11.76 30.51
N THR A 120 5.58 -12.28 29.36
CA THR A 120 6.23 -11.99 28.08
C THR A 120 5.89 -10.58 27.56
N ILE A 121 6.61 -10.12 26.56
CA ILE A 121 6.39 -8.83 25.89
C ILE A 121 5.98 -9.09 24.45
N ARG A 122 4.86 -8.49 24.01
CA ARG A 122 4.42 -8.49 22.63
C ARG A 122 5.41 -7.72 21.76
N VAL A 123 5.86 -8.34 20.64
CA VAL A 123 6.85 -7.74 19.73
C VAL A 123 6.57 -8.08 18.28
N ILE A 124 7.07 -7.23 17.39
CA ILE A 124 7.31 -7.60 15.99
C ILE A 124 8.75 -8.05 15.86
N ALA A 125 8.94 -9.26 15.30
CA ALA A 125 10.21 -9.75 14.82
C ALA A 125 10.26 -9.60 13.30
N SER A 126 11.00 -8.61 12.84
CA SER A 126 11.21 -8.32 11.41
C SER A 126 12.46 -9.06 10.94
N ARG A 127 12.29 -10.04 10.05
CA ARG A 127 13.42 -10.83 9.55
C ARG A 127 14.41 -9.95 8.81
N PHE A 128 15.69 -10.14 9.10
CA PHE A 128 16.76 -9.41 8.45
C PHE A 128 16.78 -9.73 6.95
N LEU A 129 16.87 -8.68 6.10
CA LEU A 129 16.82 -8.85 4.66
C LEU A 129 18.08 -9.55 4.14
N SER A 130 17.89 -10.45 3.20
CA SER A 130 19.00 -11.12 2.50
C SER A 130 19.68 -10.20 1.51
N GLY A 131 20.92 -10.56 1.15
CA GLY A 131 21.74 -9.82 0.18
C GLY A 131 22.59 -8.74 0.83
N ASP A 132 23.28 -7.98 -0.02
CA ASP A 132 24.17 -6.90 0.40
C ASP A 132 23.38 -5.59 0.46
N ILE A 133 23.25 -5.01 1.67
CA ILE A 133 22.49 -3.78 1.91
C ILE A 133 23.18 -2.61 1.22
N LYS A 134 22.47 -1.95 0.30
CA LYS A 134 22.94 -0.79 -0.49
C LYS A 134 22.43 0.56 0.02
N GLY A 135 21.60 0.55 1.05
CA GLY A 135 21.01 1.77 1.64
C GLY A 135 19.60 2.05 1.16
N HIS A 136 19.20 3.30 1.29
CA HIS A 136 17.87 3.77 0.93
C HIS A 136 17.83 4.24 -0.53
N PHE A 137 16.65 4.27 -1.16
CA PHE A 137 16.43 4.94 -2.43
C PHE A 137 15.59 6.20 -2.26
N ASP A 138 15.85 7.22 -3.07
CA ASP A 138 15.08 8.45 -3.08
C ASP A 138 13.87 8.33 -4.01
N TYR A 139 12.80 9.06 -3.69
CA TYR A 139 11.62 9.17 -4.55
C TYR A 139 11.79 10.17 -5.71
N VAL A 140 13.03 10.66 -5.92
CA VAL A 140 13.37 11.62 -6.97
C VAL A 140 14.75 11.30 -7.55
N GLY A 141 14.93 11.56 -8.86
CA GLY A 141 16.18 11.27 -9.56
C GLY A 141 16.39 9.80 -9.83
N TRP A 142 17.62 9.39 -9.85
CA TRP A 142 18.02 8.00 -10.06
C TRP A 142 19.24 7.65 -9.22
N ARG A 143 19.52 6.37 -9.08
CA ARG A 143 20.64 5.85 -8.34
C ARG A 143 21.94 6.13 -9.12
N LYS A 144 22.85 6.92 -8.54
CA LYS A 144 24.07 7.38 -9.24
C LYS A 144 25.10 6.29 -9.53
N ASP A 145 25.09 5.21 -8.73
CA ASP A 145 26.01 4.07 -8.82
C ASP A 145 25.39 2.86 -9.54
N ASP A 146 24.20 3.02 -10.16
CA ASP A 146 23.57 2.01 -11.01
C ASP A 146 23.41 2.53 -12.44
N PRO A 147 24.23 2.06 -13.40
CA PRO A 147 24.14 2.51 -14.80
C PRO A 147 22.87 2.03 -15.51
N ASN A 148 22.11 1.09 -14.92
CA ASN A 148 20.85 0.59 -15.47
C ASN A 148 19.63 1.36 -14.97
N ASP A 149 19.80 2.24 -14.00
CA ASP A 149 18.72 3.08 -13.49
C ASP A 149 18.47 4.28 -14.41
N LEU A 150 17.81 4.04 -15.54
CA LEU A 150 17.61 5.03 -16.61
C LEU A 150 16.31 5.83 -16.47
N VAL A 151 15.39 5.41 -15.60
CA VAL A 151 14.09 6.07 -15.40
C VAL A 151 14.07 6.75 -14.05
N ARG A 152 13.91 8.08 -14.05
CA ARG A 152 13.79 8.85 -12.80
C ARG A 152 12.71 8.27 -11.90
N HIS A 153 12.99 8.17 -10.60
CA HIS A 153 12.13 7.52 -9.61
C HIS A 153 10.75 8.17 -9.55
N GLU A 154 10.65 9.50 -9.58
CA GLU A 154 9.39 10.24 -9.60
C GLU A 154 8.53 9.98 -10.84
N HIS A 155 9.09 9.36 -11.89
CA HIS A 155 8.37 8.98 -13.12
C HIS A 155 8.05 7.48 -13.20
N ARG A 156 8.43 6.69 -12.21
CA ARG A 156 8.09 5.26 -12.16
C ARG A 156 6.64 5.08 -11.69
N ARG A 157 5.83 4.38 -12.51
CA ARG A 157 4.41 4.17 -12.19
C ARG A 157 4.23 3.44 -10.85
N VAL A 158 5.09 2.48 -10.53
CA VAL A 158 5.02 1.71 -9.27
C VAL A 158 5.15 2.63 -8.05
N LEU A 159 5.94 3.72 -8.14
CA LEU A 159 6.09 4.69 -7.06
C LEU A 159 4.95 5.73 -7.07
N ARG A 160 4.51 6.19 -8.25
CA ARG A 160 3.36 7.11 -8.35
C ARG A 160 2.06 6.45 -7.92
N GLY A 161 1.82 5.23 -8.35
CA GLY A 161 0.63 4.44 -8.00
C GLY A 161 0.63 3.89 -6.57
N LEU A 162 1.72 4.03 -5.84
CA LEU A 162 1.79 3.74 -4.40
C LEU A 162 0.94 4.74 -3.57
N ARG A 163 0.69 5.96 -4.09
CA ARG A 163 -0.04 7.02 -3.39
C ARG A 163 -1.43 6.58 -2.87
N PRO A 164 -2.33 5.93 -3.64
CA PRO A 164 -3.61 5.46 -3.13
C PRO A 164 -3.50 4.41 -2.00
N LEU A 165 -2.49 3.53 -2.04
CA LEU A 165 -2.25 2.56 -0.97
C LEU A 165 -1.76 3.25 0.31
N ALA A 166 -0.81 4.18 0.18
CA ALA A 166 -0.32 4.98 1.29
C ALA A 166 -1.43 5.82 1.92
N ALA A 167 -2.28 6.45 1.09
CA ALA A 167 -3.45 7.18 1.54
C ALA A 167 -4.45 6.26 2.26
N TRP A 168 -4.74 5.08 1.71
CA TRP A 168 -5.66 4.10 2.29
C TRP A 168 -5.23 3.68 3.70
N THR A 169 -3.95 3.35 3.86
CA THR A 169 -3.37 2.87 5.13
C THR A 169 -2.88 3.99 6.05
N LEU A 170 -3.09 5.25 5.67
CA LEU A 170 -2.55 6.42 6.40
C LEU A 170 -1.03 6.29 6.64
N HIS A 171 -0.29 5.85 5.61
CA HIS A 171 1.17 5.73 5.68
C HIS A 171 1.83 7.10 5.48
N ASN A 172 1.82 7.92 6.53
CA ASN A 172 2.25 9.31 6.48
C ASN A 172 3.77 9.48 6.40
N ASP A 173 4.52 8.55 6.97
CA ASP A 173 5.99 8.61 7.00
C ASP A 173 6.63 7.88 5.79
N ILE A 174 6.01 8.01 4.61
CA ILE A 174 6.50 7.41 3.36
C ILE A 174 7.61 8.26 2.74
N ARG A 175 8.83 8.02 3.15
CA ARG A 175 10.05 8.75 2.75
C ARG A 175 11.22 7.80 2.49
N SER A 176 12.33 8.32 1.98
CA SER A 176 13.53 7.53 1.63
C SER A 176 14.02 6.65 2.79
N LEU A 177 13.99 7.16 4.01
CA LEU A 177 14.46 6.40 5.20
C LEU A 177 13.60 5.17 5.52
N ASN A 178 12.37 5.10 5.02
CA ASN A 178 11.44 3.99 5.22
C ASN A 178 11.38 3.05 4.00
N ASN A 179 12.48 2.96 3.28
CA ASN A 179 12.74 1.97 2.26
C ASN A 179 14.18 1.44 2.35
N LEU A 180 14.47 0.36 1.66
CA LEU A 180 15.79 -0.23 1.65
C LEU A 180 16.04 -0.96 0.34
N GLU A 181 17.28 -0.94 -0.12
CA GLU A 181 17.75 -1.70 -1.26
C GLU A 181 18.75 -2.76 -0.84
N THR A 182 18.58 -3.96 -1.37
CA THR A 182 19.58 -5.03 -1.24
C THR A 182 20.00 -5.52 -2.61
N TYR A 183 21.28 -5.83 -2.76
CA TYR A 183 21.83 -6.46 -3.95
C TYR A 183 21.80 -7.97 -3.74
N VAL A 184 21.00 -8.63 -4.53
CA VAL A 184 20.73 -10.06 -4.40
C VAL A 184 21.19 -10.83 -5.63
N THR A 185 21.45 -12.12 -5.43
CA THR A 185 21.68 -13.08 -6.51
C THR A 185 20.56 -14.12 -6.47
N ASP A 186 19.84 -14.31 -7.56
CA ASP A 186 18.79 -15.34 -7.65
C ASP A 186 19.35 -16.73 -7.90
N GLY A 187 18.46 -17.74 -7.92
CA GLY A 187 18.82 -19.13 -8.14
C GLY A 187 19.48 -19.40 -9.51
N ASP A 188 19.27 -18.53 -10.49
CA ASP A 188 19.87 -18.61 -11.84
C ASP A 188 21.20 -17.83 -11.93
N GLY A 189 21.68 -17.26 -10.82
CA GLY A 189 22.92 -16.47 -10.75
C GLY A 189 22.78 -15.04 -11.26
N ARG A 190 21.55 -14.55 -11.55
CA ARG A 190 21.32 -13.17 -11.95
C ARG A 190 21.40 -12.27 -10.71
N LYS A 191 22.03 -11.12 -10.90
CA LYS A 191 22.24 -10.13 -9.84
C LYS A 191 21.41 -8.89 -10.14
N TYR A 192 20.69 -8.40 -9.11
CA TYR A 192 19.85 -7.22 -9.23
C TYR A 192 19.61 -6.55 -7.89
N LEU A 193 19.17 -5.28 -7.93
CA LEU A 193 18.70 -4.56 -6.76
C LEU A 193 17.26 -4.94 -6.47
N MET A 194 16.99 -5.37 -5.23
CA MET A 194 15.65 -5.56 -4.73
C MET A 194 15.28 -4.39 -3.82
N HIS A 195 14.15 -3.74 -4.13
CA HIS A 195 13.66 -2.59 -3.39
C HIS A 195 12.60 -3.06 -2.38
N TYR A 196 12.73 -2.59 -1.14
CA TYR A 196 11.80 -2.92 -0.05
C TYR A 196 11.18 -1.65 0.52
N LEU A 197 9.91 -1.70 0.84
CA LEU A 197 9.27 -0.79 1.78
C LEU A 197 9.41 -1.40 3.18
N ILE A 198 9.81 -0.58 4.14
CA ILE A 198 10.09 -1.00 5.53
C ILE A 198 9.43 -0.05 6.51
N ASP A 199 9.34 -0.46 7.78
CA ASP A 199 8.93 0.37 8.92
C ASP A 199 7.47 0.87 8.83
N PHE A 200 6.54 -0.08 8.90
CA PHE A 200 5.10 0.20 8.84
C PHE A 200 4.47 0.52 10.21
N GLY A 201 5.27 0.62 11.27
CA GLY A 201 4.77 0.99 12.61
C GLY A 201 4.13 2.39 12.66
N ALA A 202 4.43 3.26 11.69
CA ALA A 202 3.82 4.57 11.53
C ALA A 202 2.74 4.55 10.43
N THR A 203 1.72 3.72 10.59
CA THR A 203 0.56 3.59 9.70
C THR A 203 -0.71 3.36 10.51
N LEU A 204 -1.86 3.33 9.88
CA LEU A 204 -3.15 2.92 10.47
C LEU A 204 -3.48 3.65 11.79
N GLY A 205 -3.13 4.93 11.88
CA GLY A 205 -3.39 5.75 13.07
C GLY A 205 -2.27 5.80 14.09
N SER A 206 -1.22 5.03 13.91
CA SER A 206 0.00 5.03 14.71
C SER A 206 1.05 5.97 14.13
N ALA A 207 1.73 6.74 14.98
CA ALA A 207 2.99 7.42 14.68
C ALA A 207 4.18 6.73 15.38
N SER A 208 4.12 5.43 15.54
CA SER A 208 5.09 4.55 16.21
C SER A 208 5.18 4.72 17.72
N LEU A 209 5.36 5.93 18.25
CA LEU A 209 5.50 6.19 19.70
C LEU A 209 4.21 6.71 20.36
N PHE A 210 3.32 7.26 19.58
CA PHE A 210 2.05 7.85 20.01
C PHE A 210 1.04 7.76 18.87
N PRO A 211 -0.24 7.96 19.11
CA PRO A 211 -1.24 8.06 18.06
C PRO A 211 -0.94 9.19 17.09
N ASN A 212 -1.28 9.02 15.83
CA ASN A 212 -1.23 10.09 14.84
C ASN A 212 -1.98 11.32 15.34
N ARG A 213 -1.51 12.47 14.94
CA ARG A 213 -2.21 13.74 15.21
C ARG A 213 -3.32 13.93 14.16
N ILE A 214 -4.34 14.69 14.54
CA ILE A 214 -5.53 14.89 13.71
C ILE A 214 -5.26 15.51 12.34
N TYR A 215 -4.19 16.29 12.20
CA TYR A 215 -3.83 16.92 10.95
C TYR A 215 -3.09 15.97 9.97
N GLU A 216 -2.57 14.85 10.48
CA GLU A 216 -1.80 13.91 9.67
C GLU A 216 -2.68 13.24 8.61
N GLY A 217 -2.20 13.25 7.38
CA GLY A 217 -2.97 12.85 6.20
C GLY A 217 -3.74 14.00 5.54
N HIS A 218 -3.85 15.17 6.16
CA HIS A 218 -4.53 16.34 5.63
C HIS A 218 -3.57 17.43 5.15
N GLU A 219 -2.47 17.61 5.83
CA GLU A 219 -1.43 18.59 5.48
C GLU A 219 -0.04 18.03 5.70
N TYR A 220 0.96 18.62 5.04
CA TYR A 220 2.37 18.36 5.35
C TYR A 220 2.71 18.94 6.73
N ILE A 221 3.79 18.45 7.39
CA ILE A 221 4.29 19.03 8.64
C ILE A 221 4.56 20.53 8.49
N LEU A 222 5.07 20.94 7.32
CA LEU A 222 5.19 22.33 6.90
C LEU A 222 4.43 22.50 5.58
N ASP A 223 3.17 22.88 5.67
CA ASP A 223 2.29 23.09 4.51
C ASP A 223 2.18 24.58 4.22
N GLY A 224 2.96 25.04 3.21
CA GLY A 224 2.98 26.45 2.83
C GLY A 224 1.62 26.98 2.37
N ASP A 225 0.81 26.16 1.70
CA ASP A 225 -0.51 26.55 1.23
C ASP A 225 -1.48 26.77 2.41
N GLU A 226 -1.45 25.89 3.40
CA GLU A 226 -2.28 25.99 4.59
C GLU A 226 -1.85 27.16 5.49
N ILE A 227 -0.54 27.42 5.58
CA ILE A 227 0.02 28.59 6.27
C ILE A 227 -0.42 29.86 5.56
N ALA A 228 -0.31 29.92 4.22
CA ALA A 228 -0.72 31.08 3.45
C ALA A 228 -2.23 31.38 3.57
N LYS A 229 -3.08 30.36 3.52
CA LYS A 229 -4.54 30.49 3.74
C LYS A 229 -4.84 31.07 5.12
N SER A 230 -4.18 30.55 6.17
CA SER A 230 -4.37 31.06 7.53
C SER A 230 -3.92 32.51 7.66
N PHE A 231 -2.82 32.89 7.02
CA PHE A 231 -2.30 34.25 7.03
C PHE A 231 -3.23 35.23 6.28
N VAL A 232 -3.63 34.90 5.03
CA VAL A 232 -4.49 35.76 4.20
C VAL A 232 -5.87 35.96 4.82
N THR A 233 -6.38 34.97 5.54
CA THR A 233 -7.69 35.06 6.22
C THR A 233 -7.60 35.57 7.64
N LEU A 234 -6.43 36.03 8.10
CA LEU A 234 -6.18 36.47 9.47
C LEU A 234 -6.64 35.47 10.54
N GLY A 235 -6.50 34.17 10.25
CA GLY A 235 -6.88 33.07 11.16
C GLY A 235 -8.38 32.71 11.15
N ILE A 236 -9.19 33.29 10.25
CA ILE A 236 -10.62 32.94 10.11
C ILE A 236 -10.77 31.58 9.40
N TYR A 237 -9.83 31.22 8.54
CA TYR A 237 -9.85 29.92 7.84
C TYR A 237 -9.74 28.77 8.85
N ARG A 238 -10.70 27.86 8.78
CA ARG A 238 -10.71 26.65 9.58
C ARG A 238 -10.41 25.43 8.71
N ARG A 239 -9.51 24.61 9.17
CA ARG A 239 -9.19 23.33 8.51
C ARG A 239 -10.31 22.31 8.70
N PRO A 240 -10.53 21.37 7.78
CA PRO A 240 -11.63 20.40 7.85
C PRO A 240 -11.64 19.55 9.14
N TYR A 241 -10.47 19.33 9.73
CA TYR A 241 -10.29 18.51 10.94
C TYR A 241 -10.40 19.32 12.25
N GLU A 242 -10.35 20.66 12.20
CA GLU A 242 -10.45 21.49 13.40
C GLU A 242 -11.80 21.32 14.10
N GLY A 243 -11.76 21.11 15.41
CA GLY A 243 -12.97 20.88 16.23
C GLY A 243 -13.58 19.49 16.13
N LYS A 244 -12.99 18.59 15.33
CA LYS A 244 -13.41 17.18 15.26
C LYS A 244 -12.77 16.37 16.39
N LYS A 245 -13.52 15.39 16.88
CA LYS A 245 -13.05 14.42 17.87
C LYS A 245 -13.32 13.02 17.32
N PRO A 246 -12.46 12.51 16.46
CA PRO A 246 -12.70 11.20 15.89
C PRO A 246 -12.53 10.09 16.92
N THR A 247 -13.13 8.95 16.60
CA THR A 247 -13.01 7.76 17.40
C THR A 247 -11.56 7.27 17.36
N MET A 248 -11.00 7.04 18.53
CA MET A 248 -9.66 6.51 18.71
C MET A 248 -9.71 5.43 19.78
N THR A 249 -8.99 4.36 19.59
CA THR A 249 -8.74 3.37 20.64
C THR A 249 -7.24 3.33 20.95
N PRO A 250 -6.84 2.93 22.18
CA PRO A 250 -5.42 2.81 22.50
C PRO A 250 -4.64 1.91 21.53
N ALA A 251 -5.26 0.83 21.06
CA ALA A 251 -4.64 -0.16 20.20
C ALA A 251 -4.61 0.23 18.72
N THR A 252 -5.45 1.18 18.26
CA THR A 252 -5.51 1.59 16.85
C THR A 252 -5.08 3.03 16.61
N GLY A 253 -4.86 3.80 17.68
CA GLY A 253 -4.53 5.21 17.55
C GLY A 253 -5.63 5.99 16.81
N TYR A 254 -5.21 7.03 16.07
CA TYR A 254 -6.11 7.90 15.34
C TYR A 254 -6.26 7.44 13.88
N PHE A 255 -7.15 6.48 13.66
CA PHE A 255 -7.45 5.97 12.32
C PHE A 255 -8.95 6.08 12.06
N GLU A 256 -9.34 6.90 11.09
CA GLU A 256 -10.72 7.23 10.77
C GLU A 256 -10.97 7.29 9.27
N SER A 257 -12.23 7.24 8.87
CA SER A 257 -12.67 7.35 7.48
C SER A 257 -13.49 8.60 7.19
N GLU A 258 -14.11 9.24 8.21
CA GLU A 258 -15.07 10.33 8.02
C GLU A 258 -14.46 11.50 7.24
N LEU A 259 -13.30 11.99 7.69
CA LEU A 259 -12.59 13.13 7.10
C LEU A 259 -11.69 12.73 5.94
N PHE A 260 -11.42 11.45 5.78
CA PHE A 260 -10.52 10.94 4.75
C PHE A 260 -11.00 11.25 3.34
N GLN A 261 -10.16 11.94 2.56
CA GLN A 261 -10.38 12.25 1.15
C GLN A 261 -9.16 11.81 0.32
N PRO A 262 -9.27 10.75 -0.50
CA PRO A 262 -8.13 10.18 -1.22
C PRO A 262 -7.40 11.15 -2.14
N GLY A 263 -8.13 12.09 -2.74
CA GLY A 263 -7.58 13.06 -3.70
C GLY A 263 -6.71 14.13 -3.06
N SER A 264 -7.04 14.55 -1.84
CA SER A 264 -6.35 15.61 -1.11
C SER A 264 -5.42 15.10 -0.01
N TRP A 265 -5.32 13.76 0.19
CA TRP A 265 -4.43 13.18 1.18
C TRP A 265 -2.97 13.58 0.93
N LYS A 266 -2.27 13.96 2.01
CA LYS A 266 -0.86 14.37 2.01
C LYS A 266 -0.08 13.55 3.06
N PRO A 267 1.12 13.04 2.74
CA PRO A 267 2.02 12.48 3.74
C PRO A 267 2.67 13.59 4.60
N ASN A 268 3.45 13.22 5.61
CA ASN A 268 4.14 14.17 6.47
C ASN A 268 5.10 15.11 5.71
N PHE A 269 5.72 14.60 4.66
CA PHE A 269 6.63 15.36 3.78
C PHE A 269 6.20 15.22 2.32
N PRO A 270 6.40 16.26 1.50
CA PRO A 270 6.18 16.16 0.06
C PRO A 270 6.95 14.99 -0.55
N ASN A 271 6.23 14.11 -1.27
CA ASN A 271 6.84 12.99 -1.97
C ASN A 271 6.81 13.29 -3.49
N PRO A 272 7.96 13.45 -4.16
CA PRO A 272 8.02 13.82 -5.57
C PRO A 272 7.28 12.85 -6.51
N ALA A 273 7.31 11.55 -6.24
CA ALA A 273 6.56 10.59 -7.03
C ALA A 273 5.04 10.79 -6.89
N PHE A 274 4.56 11.13 -5.69
CA PHE A 274 3.13 11.40 -5.45
C PHE A 274 2.66 12.71 -6.08
N GLN A 275 3.53 13.73 -6.09
CA GLN A 275 3.26 15.01 -6.74
C GLN A 275 3.18 14.88 -8.27
N ASN A 276 3.94 13.94 -8.86
CA ASN A 276 3.92 13.62 -10.29
C ASN A 276 2.86 12.56 -10.65
N ALA A 277 2.08 12.04 -9.69
CA ALA A 277 1.08 11.02 -9.95
C ALA A 277 -0.10 11.60 -10.75
N THR A 278 -0.36 11.04 -11.92
CA THR A 278 -1.52 11.34 -12.75
C THR A 278 -2.77 10.61 -12.24
N ASP A 279 -3.96 11.00 -12.72
CA ASP A 279 -5.20 10.27 -12.44
C ASP A 279 -5.09 8.79 -12.86
N ARG A 280 -4.35 8.50 -13.94
CA ARG A 280 -4.12 7.11 -14.42
C ARG A 280 -3.23 6.29 -13.49
N ASP A 281 -2.21 6.91 -12.90
CA ASP A 281 -1.35 6.25 -11.91
C ASP A 281 -2.13 5.95 -10.63
N ASN A 282 -2.90 6.93 -10.16
CA ASN A 282 -3.76 6.78 -8.99
C ASN A 282 -4.89 5.75 -9.24
N TYR A 283 -5.48 5.73 -10.44
CA TYR A 283 -6.43 4.69 -10.84
C TYR A 283 -5.80 3.30 -10.79
N TRP A 284 -4.55 3.14 -11.27
CA TRP A 284 -3.84 1.87 -11.19
C TRP A 284 -3.67 1.40 -9.74
N GLY A 285 -3.25 2.29 -8.82
CA GLY A 285 -3.17 1.99 -7.40
C GLY A 285 -4.54 1.70 -6.75
N ALA A 286 -5.58 2.46 -7.14
CA ALA A 286 -6.93 2.24 -6.64
C ALA A 286 -7.50 0.88 -7.05
N LYS A 287 -7.18 0.36 -8.23
CA LYS A 287 -7.55 -1.01 -8.63
C LYS A 287 -6.96 -2.06 -7.67
N ILE A 288 -5.72 -1.85 -7.24
CA ILE A 288 -5.07 -2.73 -6.27
C ILE A 288 -5.77 -2.65 -4.92
N VAL A 289 -6.06 -1.44 -4.43
CA VAL A 289 -6.80 -1.22 -3.18
C VAL A 289 -8.16 -1.89 -3.23
N MET A 290 -8.91 -1.75 -4.33
CA MET A 290 -10.24 -2.35 -4.49
C MET A 290 -10.23 -3.88 -4.66
N ALA A 291 -9.07 -4.50 -4.88
CA ALA A 291 -8.94 -5.96 -4.89
C ALA A 291 -8.96 -6.58 -3.47
N PHE A 292 -8.80 -5.78 -2.43
CA PHE A 292 -8.92 -6.23 -1.04
C PHE A 292 -10.41 -6.37 -0.67
N THR A 293 -10.91 -7.61 -0.64
CA THR A 293 -12.30 -7.90 -0.23
C THR A 293 -12.49 -7.69 1.27
N ASP A 294 -13.74 -7.66 1.73
CA ASP A 294 -14.04 -7.55 3.16
C ASP A 294 -13.45 -8.72 3.95
N GLU A 295 -13.58 -9.93 3.43
CA GLU A 295 -13.05 -11.15 4.03
C GLU A 295 -11.51 -11.12 4.11
N LEU A 296 -10.84 -10.60 3.07
CA LEU A 296 -9.38 -10.47 3.07
C LEU A 296 -8.93 -9.42 4.09
N ILE A 297 -9.65 -8.31 4.21
CA ILE A 297 -9.37 -7.29 5.23
C ILE A 297 -9.52 -7.89 6.63
N ASP A 298 -10.60 -8.66 6.89
CA ASP A 298 -10.81 -9.32 8.18
C ASP A 298 -9.68 -10.31 8.51
N GLN A 299 -9.28 -11.11 7.52
CA GLN A 299 -8.14 -12.03 7.69
C GLN A 299 -6.84 -11.30 8.02
N ILE A 300 -6.54 -10.19 7.32
CA ILE A 300 -5.34 -9.40 7.57
C ILE A 300 -5.38 -8.76 8.97
N VAL A 301 -6.51 -8.18 9.36
CA VAL A 301 -6.68 -7.55 10.68
C VAL A 301 -6.59 -8.59 11.81
N SER A 302 -7.09 -9.80 11.60
CA SER A 302 -6.99 -10.88 12.59
C SER A 302 -5.55 -11.27 12.93
N GLU A 303 -4.61 -11.07 12.01
CA GLU A 303 -3.18 -11.32 12.24
C GLU A 303 -2.55 -10.37 13.27
N ALA A 304 -3.18 -9.21 13.51
CA ALA A 304 -2.74 -8.28 14.56
C ALA A 304 -3.05 -8.80 15.96
N ARG A 305 -3.95 -9.78 16.12
CA ARG A 305 -4.30 -10.39 17.41
C ARG A 305 -4.56 -9.35 18.49
N TYR A 306 -5.41 -8.37 18.18
CA TYR A 306 -5.83 -7.38 19.18
C TYR A 306 -6.49 -8.07 20.37
N SER A 307 -6.19 -7.60 21.58
CA SER A 307 -6.76 -8.17 22.81
C SER A 307 -8.26 -7.88 22.96
N ARG A 308 -8.74 -6.79 22.34
CA ARG A 308 -10.14 -6.38 22.35
C ARG A 308 -10.75 -6.54 20.96
N ALA A 309 -11.87 -7.20 20.90
CA ALA A 309 -12.59 -7.42 19.64
C ALA A 309 -13.05 -6.12 18.96
N GLU A 310 -13.33 -5.08 19.77
CA GLU A 310 -13.75 -3.77 19.28
C GLU A 310 -12.63 -3.07 18.50
N ASP A 311 -11.37 -3.26 18.87
CA ASP A 311 -10.22 -2.67 18.19
C ASP A 311 -10.04 -3.31 16.80
N ALA A 312 -10.16 -4.63 16.72
CA ALA A 312 -10.14 -5.35 15.44
C ALA A 312 -11.33 -4.93 14.53
N ALA A 313 -12.53 -4.84 15.11
CA ALA A 313 -13.72 -4.43 14.37
C ALA A 313 -13.59 -2.99 13.83
N HIS A 314 -13.12 -2.04 14.66
CA HIS A 314 -12.86 -0.67 14.25
C HIS A 314 -11.84 -0.60 13.11
N MET A 315 -10.69 -1.27 13.25
CA MET A 315 -9.64 -1.30 12.24
C MET A 315 -10.18 -1.83 10.89
N ALA A 316 -10.90 -2.96 10.91
CA ALA A 316 -11.46 -3.55 9.72
C ALA A 316 -12.52 -2.64 9.06
N GLN A 317 -13.40 -2.04 9.86
CA GLN A 317 -14.42 -1.11 9.38
C GLN A 317 -13.77 0.10 8.68
N VAL A 318 -12.83 0.78 9.33
CA VAL A 318 -12.18 1.95 8.76
C VAL A 318 -11.42 1.61 7.48
N LEU A 319 -10.72 0.47 7.43
CA LEU A 319 -10.05 0.00 6.22
C LEU A 319 -11.03 -0.18 5.06
N ARG A 320 -12.22 -0.82 5.28
CA ARG A 320 -13.25 -0.99 4.24
C ARG A 320 -13.78 0.36 3.75
N GLU A 321 -14.13 1.24 4.67
CA GLU A 321 -14.70 2.56 4.34
C GLU A 321 -13.70 3.42 3.56
N ARG A 322 -12.42 3.41 3.94
CA ARG A 322 -11.36 4.12 3.23
C ARG A 322 -11.08 3.48 1.87
N ARG A 323 -11.05 2.14 1.75
CA ARG A 323 -10.97 1.42 0.46
C ARG A 323 -12.06 1.91 -0.49
N ASP A 324 -13.30 1.93 -0.02
CA ASP A 324 -14.45 2.32 -0.84
C ASP A 324 -14.37 3.79 -1.27
N LYS A 325 -13.87 4.68 -0.40
CA LYS A 325 -13.61 6.08 -0.74
C LYS A 325 -12.52 6.21 -1.81
N VAL A 326 -11.44 5.41 -1.72
CA VAL A 326 -10.39 5.35 -2.75
C VAL A 326 -10.98 4.92 -4.10
N GLY A 327 -11.77 3.85 -4.11
CA GLY A 327 -12.45 3.36 -5.32
C GLY A 327 -13.38 4.40 -5.92
N ARG A 328 -14.31 4.98 -5.13
CA ARG A 328 -15.25 6.01 -5.60
C ARG A 328 -14.52 7.21 -6.21
N HIS A 329 -13.47 7.69 -5.55
CA HIS A 329 -12.74 8.87 -6.00
C HIS A 329 -12.04 8.66 -7.35
N TRP A 330 -11.26 7.58 -7.49
CA TRP A 330 -10.44 7.37 -8.67
C TRP A 330 -11.19 6.76 -9.84
N PHE A 331 -12.23 5.93 -9.58
CA PHE A 331 -13.10 5.39 -10.62
C PHE A 331 -14.10 6.42 -11.19
N ALA A 332 -14.29 7.54 -10.49
CA ALA A 332 -15.00 8.68 -11.05
C ALA A 332 -14.13 9.54 -12.01
N ARG A 333 -12.79 9.54 -11.81
CA ARG A 333 -11.86 10.32 -12.65
C ARG A 333 -11.40 9.58 -13.90
N VAL A 334 -11.24 8.27 -13.79
CA VAL A 334 -10.84 7.40 -14.90
C VAL A 334 -11.91 6.34 -15.09
N ASN A 335 -12.34 6.13 -16.32
CA ASN A 335 -13.35 5.12 -16.65
C ASN A 335 -12.94 3.74 -16.10
N PRO A 336 -13.74 3.12 -15.23
CA PRO A 336 -13.39 1.88 -14.56
C PRO A 336 -13.67 0.62 -15.39
N ALA A 337 -13.95 0.74 -16.70
CA ALA A 337 -14.03 -0.42 -17.60
C ALA A 337 -12.66 -1.12 -17.67
N ASP A 338 -12.61 -2.40 -17.32
CA ASP A 338 -11.37 -3.18 -17.23
C ASP A 338 -11.63 -4.67 -17.48
N ARG A 339 -10.60 -5.52 -17.36
CA ARG A 339 -10.68 -6.99 -17.52
C ARG A 339 -11.38 -7.40 -18.80
N PHE A 340 -10.98 -6.74 -19.90
CA PHE A 340 -11.54 -6.97 -21.21
C PHE A 340 -11.29 -8.39 -21.70
N ARG A 341 -12.30 -9.00 -22.35
CA ARG A 341 -12.22 -10.33 -22.92
C ARG A 341 -13.08 -10.42 -24.16
N ILE A 342 -12.71 -11.29 -25.08
CA ILE A 342 -13.54 -11.63 -26.24
C ILE A 342 -14.42 -12.82 -25.88
N GLY A 343 -15.72 -12.62 -25.98
CA GLY A 343 -16.75 -13.66 -25.84
C GLY A 343 -17.47 -13.91 -27.15
N LEU A 344 -18.47 -14.79 -27.14
CA LEU A 344 -19.34 -15.09 -28.26
C LEU A 344 -20.78 -14.80 -27.86
N ASP A 345 -21.53 -14.15 -28.76
CA ASP A 345 -22.98 -14.02 -28.68
C ASP A 345 -23.58 -14.89 -29.80
N GLY A 346 -24.10 -16.07 -29.42
CA GLY A 346 -24.50 -17.09 -30.36
C GLY A 346 -23.31 -17.89 -30.94
N GLU A 347 -23.46 -18.39 -32.18
CA GLU A 347 -22.48 -19.31 -32.76
C GLU A 347 -21.30 -18.63 -33.44
N ARG A 348 -21.39 -17.35 -33.82
CA ARG A 348 -20.38 -16.69 -34.69
C ARG A 348 -20.09 -15.24 -34.34
N ASP A 349 -20.95 -14.56 -33.58
CA ASP A 349 -20.80 -13.15 -33.33
C ASP A 349 -19.89 -12.92 -32.12
N GLU A 350 -18.78 -12.23 -32.33
CA GLU A 350 -17.85 -11.86 -31.27
C GLU A 350 -18.37 -10.65 -30.50
N VAL A 351 -18.17 -10.66 -29.19
CA VAL A 351 -18.44 -9.54 -28.29
C VAL A 351 -17.20 -9.17 -27.48
N LEU A 352 -16.96 -7.89 -27.31
CA LEU A 352 -15.97 -7.40 -26.35
C LEU A 352 -16.69 -7.19 -25.01
N GLU A 353 -16.45 -8.07 -24.08
CA GLU A 353 -16.94 -7.95 -22.71
C GLU A 353 -15.93 -7.23 -21.82
N PHE A 354 -16.43 -6.59 -20.78
CA PHE A 354 -15.57 -5.97 -19.76
C PHE A 354 -16.28 -5.95 -18.41
N ASP A 355 -15.47 -5.81 -17.35
CA ASP A 355 -15.99 -5.55 -16.02
C ASP A 355 -16.00 -4.03 -15.77
N ASP A 356 -17.09 -3.50 -15.22
CA ASP A 356 -17.08 -2.18 -14.61
C ASP A 356 -16.63 -2.33 -13.14
N LEU A 357 -15.41 -1.92 -12.82
CA LEU A 357 -14.84 -2.12 -11.49
C LEU A 357 -15.59 -1.37 -10.38
N ALA A 358 -16.35 -0.31 -10.72
CA ALA A 358 -17.18 0.36 -9.73
C ALA A 358 -18.43 -0.46 -9.39
N VAL A 359 -18.99 -1.19 -10.37
CA VAL A 359 -20.10 -2.11 -10.15
C VAL A 359 -19.62 -3.37 -9.43
N VAL A 360 -18.54 -3.97 -9.89
CA VAL A 360 -17.91 -5.15 -9.26
C VAL A 360 -17.55 -4.87 -7.79
N GLY A 361 -17.00 -3.69 -7.52
CA GLY A 361 -16.65 -3.23 -6.17
C GLY A 361 -17.85 -2.74 -5.34
N LYS A 362 -19.08 -2.88 -5.83
CA LYS A 362 -20.32 -2.42 -5.14
C LYS A 362 -20.31 -0.91 -4.82
N LEU A 363 -19.58 -0.13 -5.59
CA LEU A 363 -19.52 1.34 -5.48
C LEU A 363 -20.59 2.03 -6.33
N ALA A 364 -21.17 1.31 -7.28
CA ALA A 364 -22.24 1.74 -8.15
C ALA A 364 -23.20 0.58 -8.42
N GLU A 365 -24.47 0.92 -8.65
CA GLU A 365 -25.51 -0.05 -8.99
C GLU A 365 -25.52 -0.32 -10.50
N THR A 366 -25.71 -1.59 -10.88
CA THR A 366 -25.84 -2.00 -12.29
C THR A 366 -27.00 -1.26 -12.97
N GLY A 367 -28.15 -1.17 -12.30
CA GLY A 367 -29.37 -0.56 -12.86
C GLY A 367 -29.20 0.94 -13.18
N SER A 368 -28.37 1.65 -12.45
CA SER A 368 -28.11 3.08 -12.64
C SER A 368 -26.90 3.39 -13.55
N THR A 369 -26.17 2.35 -13.98
CA THR A 369 -24.99 2.50 -14.84
C THR A 369 -25.38 2.31 -16.32
N ARG A 370 -24.87 3.16 -17.19
CA ARG A 370 -25.02 3.10 -18.64
C ARG A 370 -23.65 3.19 -19.29
N TYR A 371 -23.50 2.58 -20.43
CA TYR A 371 -22.29 2.58 -21.21
C TYR A 371 -22.58 3.14 -22.59
N ARG A 372 -21.53 3.69 -23.24
CA ARG A 372 -21.54 3.95 -24.66
C ARG A 372 -20.22 3.57 -25.28
N TYR A 373 -20.27 3.14 -26.52
CA TYR A 373 -19.08 2.79 -27.27
C TYR A 373 -19.16 3.34 -28.71
N ARG A 374 -18.00 3.39 -29.34
CA ARG A 374 -17.89 3.53 -30.79
C ARG A 374 -16.69 2.78 -31.29
N LEU A 375 -16.80 2.30 -32.54
CA LEU A 375 -15.70 1.65 -33.25
C LEU A 375 -14.95 2.69 -34.06
N ARG A 376 -13.64 2.55 -34.16
CA ARG A 376 -12.75 3.38 -34.97
C ARG A 376 -11.87 2.48 -35.82
N GLN A 377 -11.78 2.80 -37.12
CA GLN A 377 -10.82 2.20 -38.06
C GLN A 377 -10.01 3.34 -38.68
N GLY A 378 -8.71 3.36 -38.45
CA GLY A 378 -7.85 4.48 -38.86
C GLY A 378 -8.35 5.82 -38.28
N GLN A 379 -8.62 6.78 -39.18
CA GLN A 379 -9.13 8.11 -38.81
C GLN A 379 -10.66 8.18 -38.68
N GLU A 380 -11.37 7.20 -39.19
CA GLU A 380 -12.83 7.18 -39.15
C GLU A 380 -13.34 6.63 -37.84
N ALA A 381 -14.30 7.33 -37.23
CA ALA A 381 -14.99 6.93 -36.00
C ALA A 381 -16.50 6.85 -36.24
N ALA A 382 -17.09 5.74 -35.90
CA ALA A 382 -18.54 5.58 -35.89
C ALA A 382 -19.22 6.51 -34.88
N ARG A 383 -20.52 6.64 -34.97
CA ARG A 383 -21.32 7.35 -33.95
C ARG A 383 -21.31 6.58 -32.64
N TRP A 384 -21.45 7.29 -31.52
CA TRP A 384 -21.63 6.68 -30.21
C TRP A 384 -22.93 5.88 -30.16
N GLN A 385 -22.84 4.67 -29.63
CA GLN A 385 -23.98 3.78 -29.39
C GLN A 385 -24.05 3.50 -27.90
N GLU A 386 -25.24 3.57 -27.31
CA GLU A 386 -25.48 3.28 -25.89
C GLU A 386 -25.74 1.80 -25.66
N LEU A 387 -25.27 1.30 -24.51
CA LEU A 387 -25.45 -0.07 -24.04
C LEU A 387 -25.97 -0.06 -22.58
N ALA A 388 -26.83 -1.02 -22.28
CA ALA A 388 -27.27 -1.28 -20.90
C ALA A 388 -26.35 -2.24 -20.15
N ALA A 389 -25.59 -3.07 -20.87
CA ALA A 389 -24.71 -4.09 -20.31
C ALA A 389 -23.26 -3.89 -20.80
N PRO A 390 -22.23 -4.37 -20.06
CA PRO A 390 -20.82 -4.22 -20.42
C PRO A 390 -20.37 -5.26 -21.46
N ALA A 391 -21.09 -5.34 -22.60
CA ALA A 391 -20.85 -6.24 -23.71
C ALA A 391 -21.05 -5.48 -25.03
N ILE A 392 -20.02 -5.36 -25.83
CA ILE A 392 -20.00 -4.58 -27.07
C ILE A 392 -20.01 -5.53 -28.27
N PRO A 393 -21.04 -5.51 -29.12
CA PRO A 393 -21.09 -6.38 -30.29
C PRO A 393 -20.00 -5.98 -31.30
N LEU A 394 -19.20 -6.94 -31.70
CA LEU A 394 -18.18 -6.78 -32.73
C LEU A 394 -18.62 -7.40 -34.07
N GLY A 395 -19.70 -8.20 -34.07
CA GLY A 395 -20.12 -9.02 -35.20
C GLY A 395 -19.14 -10.16 -35.52
N PRO A 396 -19.37 -10.92 -36.59
CA PRO A 396 -18.52 -12.03 -36.94
C PRO A 396 -17.09 -11.56 -37.27
N PRO A 397 -16.07 -12.39 -37.00
CA PRO A 397 -14.71 -12.08 -37.42
C PRO A 397 -14.66 -11.93 -38.97
N PRO A 398 -13.82 -11.03 -39.48
CA PRO A 398 -13.71 -10.83 -40.93
C PRO A 398 -13.36 -12.16 -41.64
N ALA A 399 -14.17 -12.55 -42.61
CA ALA A 399 -13.89 -13.67 -43.48
C ALA A 399 -12.78 -13.28 -44.49
N VAL A 400 -11.53 -13.34 -44.06
CA VAL A 400 -10.40 -13.03 -44.96
C VAL A 400 -9.45 -14.22 -45.01
N PRO A 401 -9.67 -15.20 -45.89
CA PRO A 401 -8.67 -16.23 -46.15
C PRO A 401 -7.42 -15.55 -46.71
N GLY A 402 -6.33 -15.52 -45.94
CA GLY A 402 -5.05 -14.91 -46.32
C GLY A 402 -5.00 -13.38 -46.31
N GLY A 403 -6.01 -12.69 -45.74
CA GLY A 403 -6.05 -11.22 -45.62
C GLY A 403 -5.24 -10.70 -44.46
N SER A 404 -4.78 -9.43 -44.57
CA SER A 404 -4.11 -8.75 -43.50
C SER A 404 -5.07 -8.52 -42.31
N PRO A 405 -4.64 -8.74 -41.09
CA PRO A 405 -5.47 -8.43 -39.90
C PRO A 405 -5.94 -6.97 -39.88
N VAL A 406 -7.19 -6.75 -39.48
CA VAL A 406 -7.80 -5.41 -39.44
C VAL A 406 -7.66 -4.83 -38.05
N PRO A 407 -6.94 -3.71 -37.88
CA PRO A 407 -6.90 -3.00 -36.59
C PRO A 407 -8.20 -2.23 -36.35
N VAL A 408 -8.79 -2.41 -35.17
CA VAL A 408 -10.00 -1.71 -34.73
C VAL A 408 -9.76 -1.19 -33.31
N THR A 409 -10.10 0.08 -33.06
CA THR A 409 -10.11 0.63 -31.71
C THR A 409 -11.55 0.77 -31.24
N VAL A 410 -11.84 0.20 -30.07
CA VAL A 410 -13.12 0.36 -29.37
C VAL A 410 -12.95 1.44 -28.33
N GLU A 411 -13.66 2.57 -28.48
CA GLU A 411 -13.72 3.64 -27.48
C GLU A 411 -14.95 3.43 -26.60
N ILE A 412 -14.77 3.51 -25.27
CA ILE A 412 -15.78 3.18 -24.27
C ILE A 412 -15.86 4.29 -23.22
N GLN A 413 -17.08 4.65 -22.85
CA GLN A 413 -17.38 5.53 -21.72
C GLN A 413 -18.50 4.94 -20.87
N SER A 414 -18.47 5.24 -19.56
CA SER A 414 -19.53 4.87 -18.63
C SER A 414 -20.17 6.14 -18.02
N ARG A 415 -21.43 6.01 -17.58
CA ARG A 415 -22.19 7.08 -16.92
C ARG A 415 -23.01 6.49 -15.77
N ARG A 416 -23.09 7.19 -14.66
CA ARG A 416 -23.85 6.79 -13.48
C ARG A 416 -24.96 7.76 -13.19
N GLY A 417 -26.19 7.27 -13.08
CA GLY A 417 -27.38 8.09 -12.86
C GLY A 417 -27.47 9.23 -13.88
N SER A 418 -27.69 10.45 -13.40
CA SER A 418 -27.78 11.68 -14.20
C SER A 418 -26.42 12.35 -14.44
N GLY A 419 -25.28 11.74 -14.03
CA GLY A 419 -23.94 12.30 -14.21
C GLY A 419 -23.51 12.39 -15.67
N GLY A 420 -22.35 13.03 -15.91
CA GLY A 420 -21.71 13.08 -17.23
C GLY A 420 -21.04 11.77 -17.63
N TRP A 421 -20.68 11.66 -18.91
CA TRP A 421 -19.88 10.55 -19.39
C TRP A 421 -18.44 10.63 -18.86
N SER A 422 -17.88 9.49 -18.49
CA SER A 422 -16.51 9.36 -17.99
C SER A 422 -15.46 9.70 -19.04
N SER A 423 -14.18 9.72 -18.65
CA SER A 423 -13.06 9.65 -19.59
C SER A 423 -13.18 8.43 -20.50
N THR A 424 -12.53 8.49 -21.66
CA THR A 424 -12.60 7.41 -22.67
C THR A 424 -11.53 6.34 -22.38
N THR A 425 -11.95 5.08 -22.25
CA THR A 425 -11.07 3.92 -22.37
C THR A 425 -11.03 3.48 -23.83
N ARG A 426 -9.82 3.20 -24.35
CA ARG A 426 -9.61 2.65 -25.69
C ARG A 426 -9.05 1.26 -25.58
N VAL A 427 -9.68 0.33 -26.31
CA VAL A 427 -9.23 -1.05 -26.44
C VAL A 427 -8.82 -1.27 -27.89
N GLU A 428 -7.56 -1.58 -28.11
CA GLU A 428 -7.01 -1.85 -29.44
C GLU A 428 -7.17 -3.33 -29.74
N LEU A 429 -7.86 -3.63 -30.82
CA LEU A 429 -8.16 -4.96 -31.30
C LEU A 429 -7.46 -5.22 -32.63
N LEU A 430 -7.05 -6.45 -32.83
CA LEU A 430 -6.63 -6.96 -34.14
C LEU A 430 -7.58 -8.08 -34.52
N ARG A 431 -8.29 -7.90 -35.65
CA ARG A 431 -9.33 -8.81 -36.13
C ARG A 431 -8.87 -9.51 -37.38
N ASP A 432 -8.79 -10.83 -37.33
CA ASP A 432 -8.56 -11.74 -38.44
C ASP A 432 -9.55 -12.92 -38.34
N ALA A 433 -9.13 -14.15 -38.42
CA ALA A 433 -9.96 -15.33 -38.15
C ALA A 433 -10.49 -15.39 -36.70
N SER A 434 -9.89 -14.60 -35.81
CA SER A 434 -10.31 -14.40 -34.41
C SER A 434 -9.90 -12.99 -33.98
N THR A 435 -10.61 -12.40 -32.97
CA THR A 435 -10.26 -11.10 -32.45
C THR A 435 -9.29 -11.23 -31.27
N ARG A 436 -8.21 -10.42 -31.27
CA ARG A 436 -7.22 -10.35 -30.19
C ARG A 436 -7.14 -8.95 -29.64
N ILE A 437 -7.06 -8.84 -28.29
CA ILE A 437 -6.82 -7.58 -27.61
C ILE A 437 -5.32 -7.29 -27.62
N MET A 438 -4.93 -6.18 -28.24
CA MET A 438 -3.52 -5.78 -28.41
C MET A 438 -3.08 -4.77 -27.35
N GLY A 439 -3.97 -3.92 -26.89
CA GLY A 439 -3.65 -2.89 -25.91
C GLY A 439 -4.87 -2.23 -25.31
N ILE A 440 -4.66 -1.59 -24.16
CA ILE A 440 -5.67 -0.78 -23.47
C ILE A 440 -5.04 0.55 -23.08
N SER A 441 -5.70 1.65 -23.43
CA SER A 441 -5.30 3.00 -23.03
C SER A 441 -6.47 3.78 -22.41
N ARG A 442 -6.15 4.70 -21.51
CA ARG A 442 -7.13 5.48 -20.73
C ARG A 442 -6.81 6.96 -20.80
#